data_6153a8f5d18e0bfb2aff5425c0111cca
#
_entry.id   6153a8f5d18e0bfb2aff5425c0111cca
#
_cell.length_a   1.000
_cell.length_b   1.000
_cell.length_c   1.000
_cell.angle_alpha   90.00
_cell.angle_beta   90.00
_cell.angle_gamma   90.00
#
_symmetry.space_group_name_H-M   'P 1'
#
loop_
_entity.id
_entity.type
_entity.pdbx_description
1 polymer ?
#
loop_
_entity_poly.entity_id
_entity_poly.type
_entity_poly.pdbx_seq_one_letter_code
_entity_poly.pdbx_strand_id
1 'polypeptide(L)'
;MGRASVSALRHGDLMYYVGVDLAWGQNKITGLAVIDAAGELLAATQRKTDDEILDWLTPWTAGPCLVAIDAPIIVTNPTGNRPCESLVNRHFGKYNASCHSANLAKPHFANGTRALRLADQLGLAVDPQVRSDRRAVEVYPHPAIVVLFDLPKILQYKHKPRRDLEHLRRELIRLLNYLEALDTASPPLRLRDSTDWQRIRLATEQAVRKADLGRVEDSIDAVVCAYIAAYSEANPAAVRVMGDIETGYILTPVTPDIARAFDST
;
A
#
# COMPACT_ATOMS: atom_id res chain seq x y z
N MET A 1 -44.32 18.55 7.98
CA MET A 1 -43.43 17.44 7.59
C MET A 1 -42.20 18.02 6.92
N GLY A 2 -41.14 18.23 7.69
CA GLY A 2 -39.90 18.82 7.22
C GLY A 2 -39.09 17.77 6.46
N ARG A 3 -38.78 18.04 5.20
CA ARG A 3 -37.76 17.31 4.45
C ARG A 3 -36.39 17.69 5.03
N ALA A 4 -35.73 16.73 5.69
CA ALA A 4 -34.32 16.87 6.03
C ALA A 4 -33.53 16.99 4.72
N SER A 5 -32.93 18.15 4.51
CA SER A 5 -31.97 18.40 3.45
C SER A 5 -30.74 17.54 3.74
N VAL A 6 -30.52 16.52 2.96
CA VAL A 6 -29.23 15.83 2.91
C VAL A 6 -28.28 16.85 2.25
N SER A 7 -27.50 17.53 3.09
CA SER A 7 -26.39 18.37 2.63
C SER A 7 -25.45 17.47 1.83
N ALA A 8 -25.32 17.73 0.53
CA ALA A 8 -24.32 17.07 -0.29
C ALA A 8 -22.94 17.45 0.28
N LEU A 9 -22.28 16.50 0.93
CA LEU A 9 -20.89 16.66 1.38
C LEU A 9 -20.06 17.05 0.16
N ARG A 10 -19.27 18.12 0.28
CA ARG A 10 -18.35 18.53 -0.78
C ARG A 10 -17.25 17.47 -0.86
N HIS A 11 -16.74 17.23 -2.04
CA HIS A 11 -15.65 16.24 -2.28
C HIS A 11 -14.43 16.45 -1.34
N GLY A 12 -14.22 17.66 -0.83
CA GLY A 12 -13.15 18.01 0.10
C GLY A 12 -13.40 17.69 1.59
N ASP A 13 -14.61 17.19 1.94
CA ASP A 13 -14.95 16.85 3.34
C ASP A 13 -14.89 15.33 3.61
N LEU A 14 -14.61 14.52 2.57
CA LEU A 14 -14.56 13.07 2.64
C LEU A 14 -13.13 12.58 2.84
N MET A 15 -12.93 11.64 3.77
CA MET A 15 -11.65 10.94 3.96
C MET A 15 -11.40 9.98 2.82
N TYR A 16 -10.24 10.08 2.18
CA TYR A 16 -9.76 9.13 1.18
C TYR A 16 -8.55 8.34 1.69
N TYR A 17 -8.54 7.05 1.38
CA TYR A 17 -7.40 6.17 1.59
C TYR A 17 -6.77 5.86 0.25
N VAL A 18 -5.55 6.33 0.06
CA VAL A 18 -4.86 6.27 -1.22
C VAL A 18 -3.70 5.28 -1.11
N GLY A 19 -3.61 4.36 -2.05
CA GLY A 19 -2.52 3.41 -2.15
C GLY A 19 -1.63 3.70 -3.34
N VAL A 20 -0.32 3.65 -3.12
CA VAL A 20 0.71 3.89 -4.13
C VAL A 20 1.74 2.76 -4.06
N ASP A 21 1.72 1.83 -5.01
CA ASP A 21 2.82 0.89 -5.24
C ASP A 21 3.88 1.58 -6.11
N LEU A 22 4.78 2.32 -5.42
CA LEU A 22 5.71 3.25 -6.05
C LEU A 22 6.99 2.56 -6.49
N ALA A 23 7.23 2.49 -7.76
CA ALA A 23 8.53 2.07 -8.27
C ALA A 23 9.66 3.01 -7.80
N TRP A 24 10.76 2.45 -7.30
CA TRP A 24 11.91 3.24 -6.81
C TRP A 24 12.59 4.10 -7.89
N GLY A 25 12.61 3.60 -9.13
CA GLY A 25 13.20 4.31 -10.27
C GLY A 25 12.18 5.17 -10.99
N GLN A 26 12.65 6.32 -11.51
CA GLN A 26 11.85 7.16 -12.41
C GLN A 26 11.48 6.40 -13.69
N ASN A 27 10.35 6.77 -14.31
CA ASN A 27 9.86 6.17 -15.55
C ASN A 27 9.57 4.66 -15.46
N LYS A 28 9.34 4.15 -14.26
CA LYS A 28 8.80 2.81 -14.00
C LYS A 28 7.32 2.92 -13.71
N ILE A 29 6.59 1.85 -14.00
CA ILE A 29 5.16 1.77 -13.71
C ILE A 29 4.94 1.82 -12.19
N THR A 30 3.97 2.62 -11.77
CA THR A 30 3.52 2.82 -10.40
C THR A 30 2.03 2.53 -10.36
N GLY A 31 1.60 1.65 -9.46
CA GLY A 31 0.20 1.37 -9.20
C GLY A 31 -0.42 2.44 -8.29
N LEU A 32 -1.66 2.82 -8.56
CA LEU A 32 -2.41 3.83 -7.82
C LEU A 32 -3.83 3.33 -7.56
N ALA A 33 -4.33 3.49 -6.33
CA ALA A 33 -5.70 3.14 -5.97
C ALA A 33 -6.26 4.11 -4.94
N VAL A 34 -7.58 4.30 -4.94
CA VAL A 34 -8.29 5.12 -3.95
C VAL A 34 -9.51 4.38 -3.44
N ILE A 35 -9.65 4.38 -2.13
CA ILE A 35 -10.81 3.85 -1.39
C ILE A 35 -11.42 5.01 -0.59
N ASP A 36 -12.74 5.11 -0.55
CA ASP A 36 -13.42 6.06 0.32
C ASP A 36 -13.59 5.53 1.76
N ALA A 37 -14.17 6.36 2.63
CA ALA A 37 -14.45 6.00 4.02
C ALA A 37 -15.48 4.86 4.18
N ALA A 38 -16.28 4.56 3.16
CA ALA A 38 -17.21 3.43 3.14
C ALA A 38 -16.55 2.13 2.66
N GLY A 39 -15.29 2.19 2.24
CA GLY A 39 -14.53 1.06 1.70
C GLY A 39 -14.76 0.80 0.21
N GLU A 40 -15.43 1.71 -0.51
CA GLU A 40 -15.64 1.57 -1.95
C GLU A 40 -14.34 1.88 -2.72
N LEU A 41 -13.95 1.01 -3.64
CA LEU A 41 -12.86 1.28 -4.56
C LEU A 41 -13.33 2.25 -5.64
N LEU A 42 -12.91 3.50 -5.54
CA LEU A 42 -13.30 4.58 -6.45
C LEU A 42 -12.51 4.56 -7.76
N ALA A 43 -11.21 4.23 -7.69
CA ALA A 43 -10.35 4.15 -8.86
C ALA A 43 -9.14 3.26 -8.59
N ALA A 44 -8.67 2.55 -9.63
CA ALA A 44 -7.39 1.84 -9.65
C ALA A 44 -6.77 1.95 -11.04
N THR A 45 -5.50 2.37 -11.10
CA THR A 45 -4.81 2.64 -12.37
C THR A 45 -3.29 2.48 -12.23
N GLN A 46 -2.60 2.78 -13.31
CA GLN A 46 -1.13 2.86 -13.34
C GLN A 46 -0.69 4.16 -14.00
N ARG A 47 0.43 4.71 -13.53
CA ARG A 47 1.10 5.87 -14.09
C ARG A 47 2.61 5.62 -14.14
N LYS A 48 3.32 6.40 -14.91
CA LYS A 48 4.74 6.16 -15.15
C LYS A 48 5.63 7.30 -14.68
N THR A 49 5.26 8.53 -15.00
CA THR A 49 6.04 9.72 -14.65
C THR A 49 5.54 10.34 -13.35
N ASP A 50 6.41 11.11 -12.68
CA ASP A 50 6.02 11.82 -11.45
C ASP A 50 4.89 12.82 -11.72
N ASP A 51 4.91 13.51 -12.86
CA ASP A 51 3.86 14.44 -13.25
C ASP A 51 2.51 13.73 -13.41
N GLU A 52 2.46 12.59 -14.12
CA GLU A 52 1.24 11.79 -14.27
C GLU A 52 0.71 11.26 -12.93
N ILE A 53 1.63 10.92 -12.01
CA ILE A 53 1.27 10.44 -10.65
C ILE A 53 0.69 11.60 -9.84
N LEU A 54 1.33 12.76 -9.84
CA LEU A 54 0.88 13.95 -9.12
C LEU A 54 -0.45 14.47 -9.65
N ASP A 55 -0.60 14.55 -10.96
CA ASP A 55 -1.86 14.97 -11.59
C ASP A 55 -3.03 14.07 -11.18
N TRP A 56 -2.76 12.75 -11.12
CA TRP A 56 -3.79 11.80 -10.71
C TRP A 56 -4.07 11.83 -9.21
N LEU A 57 -3.05 12.03 -8.35
CA LEU A 57 -3.19 12.06 -6.90
C LEU A 57 -3.83 13.36 -6.39
N THR A 58 -3.59 14.49 -7.05
CA THR A 58 -3.99 15.83 -6.59
C THR A 58 -5.46 15.91 -6.19
N PRO A 59 -6.45 15.45 -6.96
CA PRO A 59 -7.86 15.54 -6.58
C PRO A 59 -8.22 14.70 -5.33
N TRP A 60 -7.49 13.60 -5.09
CA TRP A 60 -7.73 12.69 -3.97
C TRP A 60 -7.02 13.10 -2.68
N THR A 61 -6.05 14.01 -2.80
CA THR A 61 -5.23 14.49 -1.67
C THR A 61 -5.47 15.96 -1.34
N ALA A 62 -6.42 16.61 -2.02
CA ALA A 62 -6.78 18.01 -1.76
C ALA A 62 -7.48 18.22 -0.40
N GLY A 63 -8.22 17.22 0.08
CA GLY A 63 -8.89 17.16 1.38
C GLY A 63 -8.28 16.11 2.32
N PRO A 64 -9.03 15.70 3.37
CA PRO A 64 -8.59 14.68 4.31
C PRO A 64 -8.19 13.39 3.58
N CYS A 65 -6.97 12.91 3.82
CA CYS A 65 -6.45 11.70 3.18
C CYS A 65 -5.33 11.04 3.97
N LEU A 66 -5.22 9.72 3.81
CA LEU A 66 -4.05 8.95 4.21
C LEU A 66 -3.51 8.21 2.99
N VAL A 67 -2.31 8.58 2.55
CA VAL A 67 -1.62 7.97 1.41
C VAL A 67 -0.63 6.92 1.92
N ALA A 68 -0.88 5.65 1.62
CA ALA A 68 0.02 4.54 1.95
C ALA A 68 0.92 4.24 0.75
N ILE A 69 2.22 4.40 0.91
CA ILE A 69 3.22 4.29 -0.16
C ILE A 69 4.09 3.05 0.06
N ASP A 70 4.08 2.10 -0.86
CA ASP A 70 5.03 0.97 -0.90
C ASP A 70 6.34 1.43 -1.55
N ALA A 71 7.04 2.28 -0.84
CA ALA A 71 8.42 2.68 -1.14
C ALA A 71 9.01 3.40 0.08
N PRO A 72 10.34 3.35 0.26
CA PRO A 72 11.01 4.08 1.32
C PRO A 72 10.74 5.59 1.23
N ILE A 73 10.17 6.16 2.32
CA ILE A 73 10.00 7.62 2.45
C ILE A 73 11.29 8.24 3.01
N ILE A 74 11.85 7.66 4.06
CA ILE A 74 13.08 8.14 4.72
C ILE A 74 14.19 7.10 4.57
N VAL A 75 15.35 7.52 4.05
CA VAL A 75 16.56 6.71 3.92
C VAL A 75 17.76 7.55 4.34
N THR A 76 18.40 7.19 5.43
CA THR A 76 19.55 7.92 5.99
C THR A 76 20.79 7.05 6.17
N ASN A 77 20.64 5.72 6.17
CA ASN A 77 21.76 4.78 6.35
C ASN A 77 22.65 4.71 5.09
N PRO A 78 23.97 4.73 5.25
CA PRO A 78 24.91 4.66 4.11
C PRO A 78 24.81 3.34 3.34
N THR A 79 24.67 2.21 4.05
CA THR A 79 24.64 0.84 3.48
C THR A 79 23.78 -0.08 4.34
N GLY A 80 23.49 -1.29 3.85
CA GLY A 80 22.74 -2.31 4.59
C GLY A 80 21.25 -2.00 4.70
N ASN A 81 20.61 -2.54 5.72
CA ASN A 81 19.19 -2.34 6.02
C ASN A 81 18.99 -1.10 6.89
N ARG A 82 17.87 -0.41 6.72
CA ARG A 82 17.36 0.53 7.72
C ARG A 82 16.93 -0.24 8.99
N PRO A 83 16.86 0.40 10.18
CA PRO A 83 16.33 -0.23 11.39
C PRO A 83 14.93 -0.84 11.19
N CYS A 84 14.02 -0.14 10.51
CA CYS A 84 12.67 -0.62 10.20
C CYS A 84 12.67 -1.91 9.36
N GLU A 85 13.53 -2.01 8.35
CA GLU A 85 13.66 -3.21 7.52
C GLU A 85 14.19 -4.40 8.32
N SER A 86 15.11 -4.15 9.24
CA SER A 86 15.62 -5.19 10.14
C SER A 86 14.53 -5.70 11.09
N LEU A 87 13.65 -4.82 11.59
CA LEU A 87 12.49 -5.19 12.39
C LEU A 87 11.47 -6.01 11.56
N VAL A 88 11.12 -5.56 10.36
CA VAL A 88 10.24 -6.32 9.46
C VAL A 88 10.83 -7.70 9.19
N ASN A 89 12.11 -7.79 8.84
CA ASN A 89 12.77 -9.07 8.55
C ASN A 89 12.78 -10.01 9.77
N ARG A 90 12.99 -9.48 10.98
CA ARG A 90 12.94 -10.24 12.23
C ARG A 90 11.57 -10.87 12.47
N HIS A 91 10.50 -10.09 12.32
CA HIS A 91 9.14 -10.52 12.66
C HIS A 91 8.44 -11.28 11.53
N PHE A 92 8.75 -10.94 10.27
CA PHE A 92 8.05 -11.47 9.09
C PHE A 92 8.88 -12.39 8.21
N GLY A 93 10.18 -12.55 8.48
CA GLY A 93 11.06 -13.45 7.72
C GLY A 93 10.58 -14.91 7.69
N LYS A 94 10.02 -15.39 8.80
CA LYS A 94 9.44 -16.76 8.89
C LYS A 94 8.26 -16.97 7.94
N TYR A 95 7.59 -15.90 7.49
CA TYR A 95 6.49 -15.94 6.54
C TYR A 95 6.94 -15.71 5.09
N ASN A 96 8.26 -15.62 4.84
CA ASN A 96 8.85 -15.21 3.55
C ASN A 96 8.42 -13.79 3.10
N ALA A 97 8.10 -12.91 4.04
CA ALA A 97 7.65 -11.54 3.81
C ALA A 97 8.70 -10.49 4.22
N SER A 98 9.98 -10.84 4.05
CA SER A 98 11.11 -9.92 4.26
C SER A 98 11.14 -8.83 3.20
N CYS A 99 11.51 -7.61 3.59
CA CYS A 99 11.69 -6.49 2.67
C CYS A 99 13.12 -6.41 2.12
N HIS A 100 13.25 -5.67 1.02
CA HIS A 100 14.54 -5.34 0.43
C HIS A 100 15.17 -4.14 1.15
N SER A 101 16.49 -4.15 1.29
CA SER A 101 17.21 -3.02 1.89
C SER A 101 17.10 -1.75 1.05
N ALA A 102 16.89 -0.61 1.70
CA ALA A 102 17.07 0.72 1.13
C ALA A 102 18.24 1.42 1.83
N ASN A 103 19.17 2.02 1.06
CA ASN A 103 20.31 2.75 1.59
C ASN A 103 20.88 3.71 0.55
N LEU A 104 21.68 4.67 1.02
CA LEU A 104 22.24 5.75 0.19
C LEU A 104 23.26 5.27 -0.86
N ALA A 105 23.82 4.06 -0.72
CA ALA A 105 24.70 3.48 -1.73
C ALA A 105 23.92 3.06 -3.00
N LYS A 106 22.59 2.95 -2.93
CA LYS A 106 21.77 2.67 -4.11
C LYS A 106 21.43 3.95 -4.85
N PRO A 107 21.58 4.00 -6.18
CA PRO A 107 21.36 5.22 -6.97
C PRO A 107 19.96 5.85 -6.77
N HIS A 108 18.95 5.04 -6.48
CA HIS A 108 17.57 5.51 -6.28
C HIS A 108 17.40 6.39 -5.02
N PHE A 109 18.32 6.33 -4.06
CA PHE A 109 18.23 7.02 -2.77
C PHE A 109 19.34 8.04 -2.54
N ALA A 110 20.35 8.09 -3.38
CA ALA A 110 21.52 8.96 -3.21
C ALA A 110 21.17 10.46 -3.10
N ASN A 111 20.07 10.89 -3.75
CA ASN A 111 19.59 12.28 -3.75
C ASN A 111 18.17 12.40 -3.14
N GLY A 112 17.90 11.66 -2.08
CA GLY A 112 16.59 11.59 -1.46
C GLY A 112 15.66 10.58 -2.15
N THR A 113 14.56 10.26 -1.49
CA THR A 113 13.62 9.25 -1.98
C THR A 113 12.58 9.86 -2.93
N ARG A 114 12.08 9.06 -3.87
CA ARG A 114 10.98 9.46 -4.76
C ARG A 114 9.70 9.69 -3.96
N ALA A 115 9.44 8.83 -2.98
CA ALA A 115 8.25 8.90 -2.13
C ALA A 115 8.17 10.21 -1.34
N LEU A 116 9.29 10.66 -0.73
CA LEU A 116 9.31 11.92 0.01
C LEU A 116 9.05 13.12 -0.91
N ARG A 117 9.69 13.14 -2.10
CA ARG A 117 9.44 14.24 -3.05
C ARG A 117 7.99 14.35 -3.49
N LEU A 118 7.31 13.21 -3.74
CA LEU A 118 5.89 13.20 -4.10
C LEU A 118 5.03 13.67 -2.90
N ALA A 119 5.33 13.21 -1.69
CA ALA A 119 4.63 13.64 -0.48
C ALA A 119 4.77 15.15 -0.24
N ASP A 120 5.98 15.70 -0.39
CA ASP A 120 6.26 17.13 -0.25
C ASP A 120 5.48 17.97 -1.29
N GLN A 121 5.48 17.55 -2.55
CA GLN A 121 4.74 18.24 -3.62
C GLN A 121 3.23 18.23 -3.40
N LEU A 122 2.71 17.17 -2.79
CA LEU A 122 1.30 17.08 -2.42
C LEU A 122 1.00 17.75 -1.05
N GLY A 123 2.01 18.23 -0.32
CA GLY A 123 1.86 18.85 0.99
C GLY A 123 1.35 17.87 2.06
N LEU A 124 1.83 16.63 2.05
CA LEU A 124 1.45 15.57 2.98
C LEU A 124 2.44 15.48 4.15
N ALA A 125 1.93 15.39 5.37
CA ALA A 125 2.77 15.10 6.54
C ALA A 125 3.22 13.64 6.50
N VAL A 126 4.53 13.40 6.65
CA VAL A 126 5.13 12.05 6.58
C VAL A 126 5.52 11.48 7.94
N ASP A 127 5.43 12.25 9.02
CA ASP A 127 5.65 11.75 10.37
C ASP A 127 4.41 10.98 10.85
N PRO A 128 4.52 9.68 11.14
CA PRO A 128 3.39 8.86 11.55
C PRO A 128 2.82 9.24 12.92
N GLN A 129 3.54 10.04 13.72
CA GLN A 129 3.12 10.52 15.03
C GLN A 129 2.38 11.86 14.96
N VAL A 130 2.53 12.61 13.88
CA VAL A 130 1.88 13.91 13.71
C VAL A 130 0.42 13.73 13.34
N ARG A 131 -0.48 14.41 14.07
CA ARG A 131 -1.89 14.51 13.73
C ARG A 131 -2.08 15.55 12.63
N SER A 132 -2.40 15.09 11.45
CA SER A 132 -2.74 15.91 10.29
C SER A 132 -3.83 15.20 9.51
N ASP A 133 -4.75 15.96 8.93
CA ASP A 133 -5.81 15.40 8.08
C ASP A 133 -5.27 14.94 6.72
N ARG A 134 -4.04 15.36 6.35
CA ARG A 134 -3.40 15.02 5.08
C ARG A 134 -2.02 14.42 5.36
N ARG A 135 -1.93 13.09 5.24
CA ARG A 135 -0.73 12.33 5.63
C ARG A 135 -0.31 11.34 4.55
N ALA A 136 1.00 11.06 4.52
CA ALA A 136 1.55 9.91 3.82
C ALA A 136 2.32 9.02 4.79
N VAL A 137 2.23 7.70 4.62
CA VAL A 137 2.94 6.71 5.43
C VAL A 137 3.60 5.68 4.54
N GLU A 138 4.80 5.23 4.93
CA GLU A 138 5.45 4.10 4.29
C GLU A 138 4.80 2.80 4.76
N VAL A 139 4.42 1.95 3.81
CA VAL A 139 3.87 0.62 4.07
C VAL A 139 4.64 -0.44 3.28
N TYR A 140 4.40 -1.71 3.59
CA TYR A 140 4.89 -2.82 2.83
C TYR A 140 3.81 -3.89 2.70
N PRO A 141 3.28 -4.18 1.50
CA PRO A 141 2.15 -5.09 1.27
C PRO A 141 2.36 -6.50 1.80
N HIS A 142 3.54 -7.09 1.63
CA HIS A 142 3.77 -8.51 1.96
C HIS A 142 3.49 -8.86 3.45
N PRO A 143 4.04 -8.16 4.46
CA PRO A 143 3.68 -8.37 5.85
C PRO A 143 2.20 -8.18 6.11
N ALA A 144 1.61 -7.13 5.53
CA ALA A 144 0.20 -6.82 5.69
C ALA A 144 -0.70 -7.95 5.16
N ILE A 145 -0.44 -8.46 3.95
CA ILE A 145 -1.15 -9.59 3.35
C ILE A 145 -1.08 -10.82 4.26
N VAL A 146 0.09 -11.12 4.84
CA VAL A 146 0.25 -12.25 5.78
C VAL A 146 -0.67 -12.10 6.99
N VAL A 147 -0.72 -10.90 7.59
CA VAL A 147 -1.52 -10.65 8.79
C VAL A 147 -3.01 -10.58 8.49
N LEU A 148 -3.39 -9.81 7.48
CA LEU A 148 -4.79 -9.57 7.11
C LEU A 148 -5.52 -10.86 6.73
N PHE A 149 -4.81 -11.83 6.16
CA PHE A 149 -5.39 -13.09 5.67
C PHE A 149 -4.92 -14.33 6.44
N ASP A 150 -4.27 -14.13 7.59
CA ASP A 150 -3.75 -15.21 8.46
C ASP A 150 -2.97 -16.29 7.68
N LEU A 151 -2.03 -15.85 6.85
CA LEU A 151 -1.30 -16.75 5.96
C LEU A 151 -0.08 -17.35 6.66
N PRO A 152 0.17 -18.66 6.53
CA PRO A 152 1.39 -19.29 7.05
C PRO A 152 2.64 -18.85 6.27
N LYS A 153 2.49 -18.40 5.03
CA LYS A 153 3.53 -17.86 4.13
C LYS A 153 2.89 -16.88 3.17
N ILE A 154 3.67 -15.88 2.74
CA ILE A 154 3.22 -14.93 1.70
C ILE A 154 2.87 -15.66 0.40
N LEU A 155 1.84 -15.19 -0.29
CA LEU A 155 1.46 -15.67 -1.61
C LEU A 155 2.59 -15.43 -2.62
N GLN A 156 2.78 -16.37 -3.54
CA GLN A 156 3.93 -16.33 -4.45
C GLN A 156 3.58 -15.70 -5.82
N TYR A 157 2.81 -14.63 -5.82
CA TYR A 157 2.33 -13.96 -7.02
C TYR A 157 3.37 -13.07 -7.72
N LYS A 158 4.40 -12.57 -7.01
CA LYS A 158 5.47 -11.75 -7.61
C LYS A 158 6.35 -12.57 -8.54
N HIS A 159 6.74 -11.97 -9.68
CA HIS A 159 7.64 -12.62 -10.63
C HIS A 159 8.99 -12.95 -9.98
N LYS A 160 9.35 -14.24 -9.96
CA LYS A 160 10.67 -14.74 -9.54
C LYS A 160 11.12 -15.88 -10.46
N PRO A 161 12.43 -16.18 -10.56
CA PRO A 161 12.91 -17.37 -11.26
C PRO A 161 12.18 -18.63 -10.80
N ARG A 162 11.93 -19.58 -11.69
CA ARG A 162 11.24 -20.87 -11.48
C ARG A 162 9.73 -20.78 -11.21
N ARG A 163 9.12 -19.61 -11.22
CA ARG A 163 7.66 -19.47 -11.21
C ARG A 163 7.16 -19.36 -12.65
N ASP A 164 6.35 -20.29 -13.09
CA ASP A 164 5.71 -20.23 -14.42
C ASP A 164 4.46 -19.34 -14.41
N LEU A 165 3.85 -19.15 -15.58
CA LEU A 165 2.66 -18.30 -15.72
C LEU A 165 1.48 -18.83 -14.91
N GLU A 166 1.25 -20.13 -14.93
CA GLU A 166 0.11 -20.75 -14.27
C GLU A 166 0.21 -20.62 -12.74
N HIS A 167 1.43 -20.82 -12.19
CA HIS A 167 1.69 -20.60 -10.78
C HIS A 167 1.42 -19.14 -10.38
N LEU A 168 1.97 -18.17 -11.13
CA LEU A 168 1.79 -16.75 -10.83
C LEU A 168 0.32 -16.34 -10.93
N ARG A 169 -0.39 -16.78 -11.98
CA ARG A 169 -1.81 -16.49 -12.15
C ARG A 169 -2.64 -17.06 -10.99
N ARG A 170 -2.43 -18.31 -10.63
CA ARG A 170 -3.13 -18.95 -9.51
C ARG A 170 -2.92 -18.19 -8.20
N GLU A 171 -1.68 -17.82 -7.88
CA GLU A 171 -1.38 -17.08 -6.65
C GLU A 171 -1.96 -15.67 -6.67
N LEU A 172 -1.97 -15.00 -7.82
CA LEU A 172 -2.58 -13.69 -7.97
C LEU A 172 -4.11 -13.75 -7.84
N ILE A 173 -4.77 -14.75 -8.47
CA ILE A 173 -6.22 -14.99 -8.30
C ILE A 173 -6.56 -15.27 -6.83
N ARG A 174 -5.71 -15.99 -6.09
CA ARG A 174 -5.89 -16.18 -4.65
C ARG A 174 -5.88 -14.85 -3.90
N LEU A 175 -4.94 -13.95 -4.23
CA LEU A 175 -4.90 -12.61 -3.64
C LEU A 175 -6.16 -11.81 -3.96
N LEU A 176 -6.63 -11.83 -5.21
CA LEU A 176 -7.90 -11.18 -5.61
C LEU A 176 -9.08 -11.70 -4.77
N ASN A 177 -9.18 -13.01 -4.59
CA ASN A 177 -10.26 -13.64 -3.81
C ASN A 177 -10.19 -13.23 -2.33
N TYR A 178 -8.98 -13.13 -1.74
CA TYR A 178 -8.81 -12.65 -0.38
C TYR A 178 -9.22 -11.18 -0.23
N LEU A 179 -8.86 -10.34 -1.19
CA LEU A 179 -9.25 -8.92 -1.18
C LEU A 179 -10.78 -8.75 -1.31
N GLU A 180 -11.42 -9.51 -2.19
CA GLU A 180 -12.88 -9.50 -2.34
C GLU A 180 -13.64 -10.04 -1.11
N ALA A 181 -13.01 -10.92 -0.32
CA ALA A 181 -13.59 -11.41 0.92
C ALA A 181 -13.62 -10.37 2.04
N LEU A 182 -12.87 -9.27 1.90
CA LEU A 182 -12.87 -8.15 2.85
C LEU A 182 -14.15 -7.29 2.77
N ASP A 183 -15.08 -7.56 1.88
CA ASP A 183 -16.37 -6.86 1.78
C ASP A 183 -17.16 -6.86 3.11
N THR A 184 -17.01 -7.90 3.92
CA THR A 184 -17.64 -8.04 5.23
C THR A 184 -16.69 -7.77 6.41
N ALA A 185 -15.46 -7.31 6.14
CA ALA A 185 -14.47 -7.00 7.17
C ALA A 185 -14.74 -5.64 7.85
N SER A 186 -13.94 -5.32 8.86
CA SER A 186 -13.95 -4.02 9.53
C SER A 186 -12.54 -3.44 9.56
N PRO A 187 -12.25 -2.40 8.72
CA PRO A 187 -13.17 -1.77 7.75
C PRO A 187 -13.47 -2.68 6.56
N PRO A 188 -14.57 -2.48 5.84
CA PRO A 188 -14.87 -3.23 4.62
C PRO A 188 -13.99 -2.77 3.44
N LEU A 189 -13.82 -3.65 2.45
CA LEU A 189 -13.24 -3.33 1.14
C LEU A 189 -14.20 -3.82 0.05
N ARG A 190 -14.84 -2.89 -0.64
CA ARG A 190 -15.87 -3.16 -1.65
C ARG A 190 -15.30 -2.98 -3.04
N LEU A 191 -15.01 -4.09 -3.69
CA LEU A 191 -14.31 -4.13 -4.97
C LEU A 191 -15.22 -4.49 -6.14
N ARG A 192 -16.27 -5.30 -5.89
CA ARG A 192 -17.00 -6.00 -6.95
C ARG A 192 -17.74 -5.08 -7.90
N ASP A 193 -18.21 -3.93 -7.42
CA ASP A 193 -18.92 -2.94 -8.23
C ASP A 193 -17.99 -1.98 -8.97
N SER A 194 -16.68 -2.00 -8.68
CA SER A 194 -15.68 -1.18 -9.34
C SER A 194 -15.34 -1.72 -10.73
N THR A 195 -15.55 -0.91 -11.77
CA THR A 195 -15.18 -1.25 -13.16
C THR A 195 -13.67 -1.46 -13.31
N ASP A 196 -12.86 -0.73 -12.54
CA ASP A 196 -11.40 -0.88 -12.55
C ASP A 196 -10.99 -2.23 -11.99
N TRP A 197 -11.64 -2.67 -10.88
CA TRP A 197 -11.38 -3.98 -10.31
C TRP A 197 -11.81 -5.12 -11.24
N GLN A 198 -12.97 -5.02 -11.84
CA GLN A 198 -13.45 -6.01 -12.82
C GLN A 198 -12.47 -6.16 -13.99
N ARG A 199 -11.91 -5.04 -14.48
CA ARG A 199 -10.88 -5.04 -15.53
C ARG A 199 -9.59 -5.72 -15.08
N ILE A 200 -9.12 -5.42 -13.85
CA ILE A 200 -7.93 -6.06 -13.25
C ILE A 200 -8.15 -7.56 -13.13
N ARG A 201 -9.30 -7.99 -12.62
CA ARG A 201 -9.64 -9.39 -12.46
C ARG A 201 -9.66 -10.12 -13.80
N LEU A 202 -10.38 -9.58 -14.78
CA LEU A 202 -10.47 -10.16 -16.12
C LEU A 202 -9.07 -10.26 -16.77
N ALA A 203 -8.26 -9.21 -16.68
CA ALA A 203 -6.90 -9.23 -17.22
C ALA A 203 -6.01 -10.27 -16.53
N THR A 204 -6.19 -10.49 -15.22
CA THR A 204 -5.48 -11.54 -14.49
C THR A 204 -5.88 -12.93 -14.97
N GLU A 205 -7.16 -13.18 -15.12
CA GLU A 205 -7.71 -14.48 -15.56
C GLU A 205 -7.31 -14.81 -16.99
N GLN A 206 -7.30 -13.82 -17.88
CA GLN A 206 -7.00 -13.95 -19.30
C GLN A 206 -5.51 -13.81 -19.65
N ALA A 207 -4.62 -13.60 -18.68
CA ALA A 207 -3.20 -13.44 -18.93
C ALA A 207 -2.62 -14.66 -19.65
N VAL A 208 -1.95 -14.45 -20.79
CA VAL A 208 -1.28 -15.50 -21.57
C VAL A 208 0.24 -15.44 -21.49
N ARG A 209 0.79 -14.40 -20.88
CA ARG A 209 2.23 -14.21 -20.65
C ARG A 209 2.45 -13.65 -19.25
N LYS A 210 3.62 -13.90 -18.66
CA LYS A 210 4.01 -13.34 -17.36
C LYS A 210 3.98 -11.80 -17.34
N ALA A 211 4.30 -11.17 -18.47
CA ALA A 211 4.23 -9.72 -18.61
C ALA A 211 2.80 -9.17 -18.50
N ASP A 212 1.79 -9.96 -18.86
CA ASP A 212 0.39 -9.54 -18.74
C ASP A 212 -0.03 -9.50 -17.26
N LEU A 213 0.44 -10.44 -16.43
CA LEU A 213 0.27 -10.40 -14.99
C LEU A 213 1.02 -9.22 -14.34
N GLY A 214 2.26 -8.94 -14.77
CA GLY A 214 3.02 -7.80 -14.29
C GLY A 214 2.35 -6.45 -14.57
N ARG A 215 1.46 -6.37 -15.58
CA ARG A 215 0.71 -5.14 -15.87
C ARG A 215 -0.43 -4.87 -14.89
N VAL A 216 -0.90 -5.85 -14.15
CA VAL A 216 -1.98 -5.69 -13.16
C VAL A 216 -1.47 -5.76 -11.73
N GLU A 217 -0.30 -6.35 -11.52
CA GLU A 217 0.30 -6.58 -10.20
C GLU A 217 0.43 -5.29 -9.40
N ASP A 218 1.02 -4.23 -9.99
CA ASP A 218 1.22 -2.95 -9.31
C ASP A 218 -0.11 -2.29 -8.92
N SER A 219 -1.17 -2.43 -9.74
CA SER A 219 -2.51 -1.92 -9.40
C SER A 219 -3.14 -2.69 -8.24
N ILE A 220 -2.92 -4.01 -8.16
CA ILE A 220 -3.43 -4.85 -7.07
C ILE A 220 -2.71 -4.48 -5.76
N ASP A 221 -1.38 -4.32 -5.81
CA ASP A 221 -0.61 -3.91 -4.64
C ASP A 221 -0.96 -2.49 -4.18
N ALA A 222 -1.30 -1.59 -5.10
CA ALA A 222 -1.84 -0.27 -4.75
C ALA A 222 -3.18 -0.37 -4.00
N VAL A 223 -4.08 -1.29 -4.40
CA VAL A 223 -5.33 -1.54 -3.64
C VAL A 223 -5.01 -2.09 -2.25
N VAL A 224 -4.02 -2.98 -2.11
CA VAL A 224 -3.55 -3.44 -0.79
C VAL A 224 -3.02 -2.27 0.04
N CYS A 225 -2.20 -1.38 -0.53
CA CYS A 225 -1.71 -0.18 0.17
C CYS A 225 -2.86 0.71 0.65
N ALA A 226 -3.85 1.00 -0.21
CA ALA A 226 -5.02 1.79 0.16
C ALA A 226 -5.81 1.12 1.32
N TYR A 227 -5.96 -0.20 1.27
CA TYR A 227 -6.61 -0.92 2.35
C TYR A 227 -5.79 -0.92 3.65
N ILE A 228 -4.46 -0.98 3.60
CA ILE A 228 -3.60 -0.81 4.78
C ILE A 228 -3.85 0.56 5.43
N ALA A 229 -3.99 1.63 4.64
CA ALA A 229 -4.33 2.95 5.15
C ALA A 229 -5.68 2.94 5.89
N ALA A 230 -6.75 2.43 5.26
CA ALA A 230 -8.07 2.31 5.87
C ALA A 230 -8.06 1.43 7.13
N TYR A 231 -7.36 0.30 7.07
CA TYR A 231 -7.23 -0.62 8.20
C TYR A 231 -6.51 0.02 9.39
N SER A 232 -5.44 0.78 9.13
CA SER A 232 -4.65 1.43 10.19
C SER A 232 -5.44 2.49 10.96
N GLU A 233 -6.29 3.25 10.28
CA GLU A 233 -7.18 4.22 10.91
C GLU A 233 -8.29 3.54 11.74
N ALA A 234 -8.88 2.48 11.20
CA ALA A 234 -9.96 1.76 11.87
C ALA A 234 -9.46 0.88 13.04
N ASN A 235 -8.23 0.36 12.97
CA ASN A 235 -7.68 -0.61 13.92
C ASN A 235 -6.29 -0.20 14.43
N PRO A 236 -6.12 0.97 15.06
CA PRO A 236 -4.79 1.48 15.45
C PRO A 236 -4.06 0.56 16.44
N ALA A 237 -4.77 -0.22 17.25
CA ALA A 237 -4.17 -1.19 18.16
C ALA A 237 -3.59 -2.43 17.45
N ALA A 238 -4.04 -2.71 16.22
CA ALA A 238 -3.62 -3.86 15.42
C ALA A 238 -2.50 -3.54 14.41
N VAL A 239 -1.92 -2.34 14.47
CA VAL A 239 -0.80 -1.92 13.62
C VAL A 239 0.40 -1.49 14.45
N ARG A 240 1.59 -1.53 13.86
CA ARG A 240 2.80 -0.96 14.46
C ARG A 240 3.56 -0.16 13.42
N VAL A 241 4.18 0.92 13.90
CA VAL A 241 5.20 1.67 13.18
C VAL A 241 6.55 1.03 13.53
N MET A 242 7.12 0.31 12.59
CA MET A 242 8.43 -0.32 12.75
C MET A 242 9.51 0.66 12.34
N GLY A 243 10.32 1.13 13.29
CA GLY A 243 11.30 2.20 13.12
C GLY A 243 10.76 3.56 13.55
N ASP A 244 11.35 4.63 13.06
CA ASP A 244 11.09 6.02 13.45
C ASP A 244 11.24 6.98 12.27
N ILE A 245 10.88 8.26 12.48
CA ILE A 245 10.97 9.30 11.45
C ILE A 245 12.43 9.67 11.12
N GLU A 246 13.37 9.51 12.03
CA GLU A 246 14.77 9.88 11.83
C GLU A 246 15.52 8.88 10.94
N THR A 247 15.23 7.58 11.09
CA THR A 247 15.94 6.49 10.40
C THR A 247 15.11 5.77 9.34
N GLY A 248 13.83 6.14 9.23
CA GLY A 248 12.84 5.52 8.37
C GLY A 248 11.99 4.49 9.12
N TYR A 249 10.74 4.38 8.69
CA TYR A 249 9.75 3.51 9.32
C TYR A 249 8.93 2.74 8.28
N ILE A 250 8.25 1.70 8.72
CA ILE A 250 7.23 0.96 7.95
C ILE A 250 6.03 0.74 8.86
N LEU A 251 4.86 1.26 8.46
CA LEU A 251 3.59 0.99 9.12
C LEU A 251 3.02 -0.33 8.59
N THR A 252 2.68 -1.25 9.48
CA THR A 252 2.16 -2.56 9.09
C THR A 252 1.18 -3.12 10.10
N PRO A 253 0.11 -3.81 9.67
CA PRO A 253 -0.67 -4.69 10.52
C PRO A 253 0.22 -5.74 11.18
N VAL A 254 -0.13 -6.13 12.42
CA VAL A 254 0.61 -7.14 13.20
C VAL A 254 -0.35 -8.13 13.84
N THR A 255 0.11 -9.38 14.00
CA THR A 255 -0.61 -10.36 14.82
C THR A 255 -0.45 -10.01 16.31
N PRO A 256 -1.34 -10.48 17.21
CA PRO A 256 -1.18 -10.27 18.64
C PRO A 256 0.18 -10.72 19.19
N ASP A 257 0.76 -11.81 18.64
CA ASP A 257 2.08 -12.29 19.04
C ASP A 257 3.20 -11.35 18.63
N ILE A 258 3.14 -10.82 17.40
CA ILE A 258 4.11 -9.83 16.91
C ILE A 258 3.98 -8.54 17.71
N ALA A 259 2.75 -8.08 18.00
CA ALA A 259 2.51 -6.89 18.81
C ALA A 259 3.16 -7.02 20.19
N ARG A 260 2.91 -8.14 20.91
CA ARG A 260 3.55 -8.40 22.21
C ARG A 260 5.06 -8.45 22.13
N ALA A 261 5.62 -9.12 21.12
CA ALA A 261 7.06 -9.21 20.94
C ALA A 261 7.70 -7.86 20.60
N PHE A 262 7.00 -7.01 19.85
CA PHE A 262 7.44 -5.66 19.52
C PHE A 262 7.41 -4.73 20.73
N ASP A 263 6.31 -4.74 21.50
CA ASP A 263 6.09 -3.86 22.66
C ASP A 263 7.00 -4.24 23.86
N SER A 264 7.65 -5.42 23.82
CA SER A 264 8.59 -5.91 24.86
C SER A 264 10.06 -5.58 24.56
N THR A 265 10.36 -4.93 23.44
CA THR A 265 11.74 -4.61 22.99
C THR A 265 12.03 -3.12 23.18
#